data_19bf24ca4818bcdfd31be92d32388d9d
#
_entry.id   19bf24ca4818bcdfd31be92d32388d9d
#
_cell.length_a   1.000
_cell.length_b   1.000
_cell.length_c   1.000
_cell.angle_alpha   90.00
_cell.angle_beta   90.00
_cell.angle_gamma   90.00
#
_symmetry.space_group_name_H-M   'P 1'
#
loop_
_entity.id
_entity.type
_entity.pdbx_description
1 polymer ?
#
loop_
_entity_poly.entity_id
_entity_poly.type
_entity_poly.pdbx_seq_one_letter_code
_entity_poly.pdbx_strand_id
1 'polypeptide(L)'
;VCSSDLKNTQISRYIAIEDPATRETIASEYCLPGANNPTIIRACPLLVAQTFVKARSGYERDGSFTTDREAGWQYYDCGIAAQTFCLAAHELGLGTVIMGIFDRKRLQAYLEVPEDQELMALIAVGWPGGAELTAPKRKDVDILLSYR
;
A
#
# COMPACT_ATOMS: atom_id res chain seq x y z
N VAL A 1 4.77 5.77 -21.74
CA VAL A 1 4.25 5.93 -20.39
C VAL A 1 2.95 5.17 -20.28
N CYS A 2 2.89 4.22 -19.40
CA CYS A 2 1.68 3.48 -19.11
C CYS A 2 0.85 4.27 -18.09
N SER A 3 -0.42 4.56 -18.43
CA SER A 3 -1.39 4.98 -17.40
C SER A 3 -1.66 3.77 -16.53
N SER A 4 -1.24 3.80 -15.28
CA SER A 4 -1.34 2.68 -14.36
C SER A 4 -2.67 2.61 -13.63
N ASP A 5 -3.55 3.58 -13.82
CA ASP A 5 -4.85 3.67 -13.17
C ASP A 5 -5.98 3.92 -14.16
N LEU A 6 -7.19 3.49 -13.78
CA LEU A 6 -8.37 3.60 -14.62
C LEU A 6 -8.65 5.07 -14.98
N LYS A 7 -8.77 5.36 -16.27
CA LYS A 7 -9.04 6.72 -16.81
C LYS A 7 -8.01 7.78 -16.39
N ASN A 8 -6.81 7.38 -15.97
CA ASN A 8 -5.77 8.31 -15.47
C ASN A 8 -6.30 9.22 -14.32
N THR A 9 -6.99 8.63 -13.38
CA THR A 9 -7.61 9.36 -12.25
C THR A 9 -6.61 9.81 -11.19
N GLN A 10 -5.41 9.22 -11.18
CA GLN A 10 -4.28 9.56 -10.32
C GLN A 10 -4.66 9.66 -8.83
N ILE A 11 -5.36 8.63 -8.35
CA ILE A 11 -5.96 8.65 -7.00
C ILE A 11 -4.95 8.44 -5.88
N SER A 12 -3.83 7.78 -6.13
CA SER A 12 -2.87 7.42 -5.06
C SER A 12 -2.21 8.63 -4.43
N ARG A 13 -2.07 8.59 -3.10
CA ARG A 13 -1.37 9.58 -2.27
C ARG A 13 -0.48 8.86 -1.27
N TYR A 14 0.52 9.56 -0.75
CA TYR A 14 1.50 8.99 0.17
C TYR A 14 1.81 9.96 1.29
N ILE A 15 1.82 9.46 2.53
CA ILE A 15 2.25 10.19 3.72
C ILE A 15 3.56 9.53 4.19
N ALA A 16 4.66 10.27 4.14
CA ALA A 16 5.96 9.82 4.62
C ALA A 16 6.06 10.06 6.13
N ILE A 17 6.42 9.03 6.89
CA ILE A 17 6.50 9.04 8.36
C ILE A 17 7.93 8.68 8.74
N GLU A 18 8.75 9.70 8.98
CA GLU A 18 10.16 9.57 9.37
C GLU A 18 10.35 9.66 10.89
N ASP A 19 9.39 10.27 11.60
CA ASP A 19 9.47 10.43 13.05
C ASP A 19 9.39 9.08 13.78
N PRO A 20 10.43 8.72 14.56
CA PRO A 20 10.47 7.45 15.28
C PRO A 20 9.35 7.30 16.33
N ALA A 21 8.93 8.40 16.98
CA ALA A 21 7.89 8.36 18.00
C ALA A 21 6.52 8.04 17.36
N THR A 22 6.23 8.64 16.21
CA THR A 22 5.04 8.33 15.42
C THR A 22 5.02 6.87 14.96
N ARG A 23 6.16 6.33 14.48
CA ARG A 23 6.27 4.92 14.09
C ARG A 23 6.08 3.98 15.29
N GLU A 24 6.65 4.32 16.46
CA GLU A 24 6.44 3.54 17.70
C GLU A 24 4.96 3.52 18.10
N THR A 25 4.29 4.66 18.05
CA THR A 25 2.85 4.76 18.34
C THR A 25 2.03 3.88 17.36
N ILE A 26 2.34 3.93 16.07
CA ILE A 26 1.67 3.08 15.06
C ILE A 26 1.90 1.60 15.35
N ALA A 27 3.13 1.22 15.66
CA ALA A 27 3.48 -0.16 15.95
C ALA A 27 2.79 -0.71 17.20
N SER A 28 2.67 0.10 18.25
CA SER A 28 2.11 -0.34 19.54
C SER A 28 0.59 -0.30 19.59
N GLU A 29 -0.06 0.68 18.94
CA GLU A 29 -1.47 0.97 19.17
C GLU A 29 -2.38 0.64 17.99
N TYR A 30 -1.84 0.55 16.76
CA TYR A 30 -2.64 0.44 15.54
C TYR A 30 -2.43 -0.86 14.77
N CYS A 31 -1.41 -1.65 15.07
CA CYS A 31 -1.24 -2.97 14.47
C CYS A 31 -2.21 -3.98 15.09
N LEU A 32 -2.84 -4.79 14.24
CA LEU A 32 -3.68 -5.89 14.70
C LEU A 32 -2.83 -7.14 15.02
N PRO A 33 -3.30 -8.01 15.93
CA PRO A 33 -2.60 -9.25 16.28
C PRO A 33 -2.40 -10.20 15.08
N GLY A 34 -1.39 -11.06 15.16
CA GLY A 34 -1.16 -12.14 14.20
C GLY A 34 -0.23 -11.81 13.05
N ALA A 35 0.34 -10.59 13.01
CA ALA A 35 1.36 -10.21 12.03
C ALA A 35 2.61 -9.66 12.73
N ASN A 36 3.76 -9.73 12.04
CA ASN A 36 5.02 -9.17 12.54
C ASN A 36 5.18 -7.67 12.21
N ASN A 37 4.08 -7.00 11.90
CA ASN A 37 4.08 -5.59 11.50
C ASN A 37 4.71 -4.66 12.54
N PRO A 38 4.46 -4.81 13.86
CA PRO A 38 5.07 -3.93 14.86
C PRO A 38 6.59 -3.93 14.82
N THR A 39 7.21 -5.11 14.66
CA THR A 39 8.67 -5.25 14.57
C THR A 39 9.22 -4.58 13.31
N ILE A 40 8.54 -4.77 12.19
CA ILE A 40 8.94 -4.19 10.90
C ILE A 40 8.85 -2.66 10.94
N ILE A 41 7.77 -2.11 11.49
CA ILE A 41 7.56 -0.65 11.61
C ILE A 41 8.60 0.00 12.51
N ARG A 42 8.97 -0.64 13.62
CA ARG A 42 10.04 -0.15 14.51
C ARG A 42 11.41 -0.14 13.84
N ALA A 43 11.68 -1.15 13.02
CA ALA A 43 12.98 -1.33 12.39
C ALA A 43 13.19 -0.47 11.14
N CYS A 44 12.14 -0.06 10.45
CA CYS A 44 12.28 0.71 9.21
C CYS A 44 12.62 2.18 9.50
N PRO A 45 13.52 2.80 8.72
CA PRO A 45 13.82 4.23 8.84
C PRO A 45 12.69 5.11 8.31
N LEU A 46 11.90 4.60 7.36
CA LEU A 46 10.77 5.28 6.75
C LEU A 46 9.55 4.36 6.70
N LEU A 47 8.42 4.84 7.19
CA LEU A 47 7.12 4.23 6.98
C LEU A 47 6.29 5.12 6.05
N VAL A 48 5.69 4.55 5.02
CA VAL A 48 4.82 5.27 4.10
C VAL A 48 3.38 4.77 4.27
N ALA A 49 2.47 5.68 4.57
CA ALA A 49 1.04 5.39 4.53
C ALA A 49 0.50 5.74 3.14
N GLN A 50 0.09 4.71 2.39
CA GLN A 50 -0.56 4.89 1.10
C GLN A 50 -2.04 5.15 1.30
N THR A 51 -2.54 6.25 0.75
CA THR A 51 -3.96 6.59 0.70
C THR A 51 -4.42 6.73 -0.74
N PHE A 52 -5.73 6.84 -0.95
CA PHE A 52 -6.30 7.18 -2.25
C PHE A 52 -7.46 8.15 -2.11
N VAL A 53 -7.67 8.98 -3.14
CA VAL A 53 -8.82 9.87 -3.24
C VAL A 53 -10.05 9.05 -3.61
N LYS A 54 -11.08 9.08 -2.75
CA LYS A 54 -12.33 8.32 -2.91
C LYS A 54 -13.18 8.82 -4.09
N ALA A 55 -14.06 7.95 -4.57
CA ALA A 55 -15.06 8.25 -5.58
C ALA A 55 -14.50 8.89 -6.87
N ARG A 56 -13.33 8.41 -7.32
CA ARG A 56 -12.68 8.81 -8.58
C ARG A 56 -12.51 7.64 -9.52
N SER A 57 -11.59 6.71 -9.21
CA SER A 57 -11.40 5.52 -10.02
C SER A 57 -12.61 4.58 -9.90
N GLY A 58 -13.18 4.17 -11.01
CA GLY A 58 -14.41 3.39 -11.08
C GLY A 58 -15.69 4.21 -11.06
N TYR A 59 -15.59 5.54 -11.01
CA TYR A 59 -16.75 6.45 -10.98
C TYR A 59 -16.81 7.35 -12.20
N GLU A 60 -18.04 7.72 -12.58
CA GLU A 60 -18.34 8.79 -13.52
C GLU A 60 -18.49 10.14 -12.77
N ARG A 61 -18.62 11.23 -13.54
CA ARG A 61 -18.73 12.57 -12.95
C ARG A 61 -20.03 12.79 -12.16
N ASP A 62 -21.07 12.05 -12.49
CA ASP A 62 -22.38 12.09 -11.82
C ASP A 62 -22.45 11.17 -10.58
N GLY A 63 -21.34 10.50 -10.24
CA GLY A 63 -21.24 9.57 -9.12
C GLY A 63 -21.68 8.15 -9.43
N SER A 64 -22.13 7.84 -10.63
CA SER A 64 -22.44 6.48 -11.07
C SER A 64 -21.16 5.66 -11.26
N PHE A 65 -21.29 4.34 -11.26
CA PHE A 65 -20.14 3.47 -11.50
C PHE A 65 -19.83 3.30 -12.98
N THR A 66 -18.53 3.30 -13.32
CA THR A 66 -18.05 3.09 -14.70
C THR A 66 -18.29 1.65 -15.17
N THR A 67 -18.20 0.68 -14.27
CA THR A 67 -18.32 -0.75 -14.57
C THR A 67 -18.95 -1.49 -13.39
N ASP A 68 -19.26 -2.77 -13.59
CA ASP A 68 -19.77 -3.70 -12.59
C ASP A 68 -18.79 -3.99 -11.42
N ARG A 69 -17.53 -3.56 -11.52
CA ARG A 69 -16.56 -3.64 -10.42
C ARG A 69 -16.71 -2.48 -9.42
N GLU A 70 -17.52 -1.50 -9.74
CA GLU A 70 -17.87 -0.38 -8.84
C GLU A 70 -16.61 0.29 -8.25
N ALA A 71 -16.59 0.46 -6.93
CA ALA A 71 -15.45 1.02 -6.18
C ALA A 71 -14.18 0.13 -6.19
N GLY A 72 -14.29 -1.12 -6.67
CA GLY A 72 -13.16 -2.07 -6.70
C GLY A 72 -11.96 -1.58 -7.49
N TRP A 73 -12.18 -0.71 -8.46
CA TRP A 73 -11.09 -0.10 -9.24
C TRP A 73 -10.13 0.74 -8.39
N GLN A 74 -10.58 1.37 -7.33
CA GLN A 74 -9.74 2.15 -6.43
C GLN A 74 -8.68 1.26 -5.77
N TYR A 75 -9.07 0.07 -5.32
CA TYR A 75 -8.16 -0.90 -4.70
C TYR A 75 -7.19 -1.52 -5.73
N TYR A 76 -7.68 -1.78 -6.93
CA TYR A 76 -6.85 -2.28 -8.03
C TYR A 76 -5.75 -1.27 -8.40
N ASP A 77 -6.12 -0.01 -8.59
CA ASP A 77 -5.18 1.07 -8.93
C ASP A 77 -4.17 1.31 -7.80
N CYS A 78 -4.60 1.25 -6.53
CA CYS A 78 -3.70 1.34 -5.39
C CYS A 78 -2.68 0.19 -5.36
N GLY A 79 -3.10 -1.02 -5.69
CA GLY A 79 -2.20 -2.18 -5.78
C GLY A 79 -1.12 -2.01 -6.85
N ILE A 80 -1.50 -1.50 -8.03
CA ILE A 80 -0.56 -1.18 -9.11
C ILE A 80 0.42 -0.09 -8.67
N ALA A 81 -0.08 0.99 -8.05
CA ALA A 81 0.75 2.08 -7.56
C ALA A 81 1.71 1.63 -6.45
N ALA A 82 1.26 0.78 -5.53
CA ALA A 82 2.10 0.19 -4.49
C ALA A 82 3.22 -0.66 -5.09
N GLN A 83 2.93 -1.51 -6.07
CA GLN A 83 3.95 -2.32 -6.74
C GLN A 83 4.95 -1.45 -7.51
N THR A 84 4.49 -0.41 -8.20
CA THR A 84 5.37 0.54 -8.88
C THR A 84 6.29 1.26 -7.90
N PHE A 85 5.77 1.67 -6.74
CA PHE A 85 6.56 2.24 -5.65
C PHE A 85 7.64 1.26 -5.17
N CYS A 86 7.28 0.00 -4.93
CA CYS A 86 8.23 -1.03 -4.48
C CYS A 86 9.34 -1.31 -5.51
N LEU A 87 9.01 -1.32 -6.80
CA LEU A 87 9.98 -1.51 -7.87
C LEU A 87 10.95 -0.32 -7.96
N ALA A 88 10.45 0.90 -7.86
CA ALA A 88 11.29 2.10 -7.85
C ALA A 88 12.21 2.15 -6.61
N ALA A 89 11.70 1.76 -5.44
CA ALA A 89 12.52 1.64 -4.24
C ALA A 89 13.62 0.58 -4.41
N HIS A 90 13.29 -0.56 -5.01
CA HIS A 90 14.25 -1.63 -5.29
C HIS A 90 15.37 -1.19 -6.25
N GLU A 91 15.04 -0.41 -7.29
CA GLU A 91 16.01 0.17 -8.22
C GLU A 91 17.02 1.08 -7.50
N LEU A 92 16.58 1.73 -6.41
CA LEU A 92 17.43 2.54 -5.54
C LEU A 92 18.18 1.72 -4.47
N GLY A 93 18.11 0.38 -4.50
CA GLY A 93 18.74 -0.50 -3.53
C GLY A 93 18.01 -0.60 -2.19
N LEU A 94 16.75 -0.16 -2.11
CA LEU A 94 15.93 -0.22 -0.91
C LEU A 94 15.06 -1.48 -0.88
N GLY A 95 14.79 -1.98 0.33
CA GLY A 95 13.80 -3.02 0.60
C GLY A 95 12.47 -2.41 1.02
N THR A 96 11.37 -3.09 0.68
CA THR A 96 10.02 -2.66 1.04
C THR A 96 9.17 -3.82 1.55
N VAL A 97 8.23 -3.52 2.46
CA VAL A 97 7.21 -4.47 2.91
C VAL A 97 5.86 -3.76 2.92
N ILE A 98 4.91 -4.27 2.11
CA ILE A 98 3.52 -3.78 2.12
C ILE A 98 2.75 -4.50 3.23
N MET A 99 2.08 -3.74 4.09
CA MET A 99 1.35 -4.21 5.25
C MET A 99 -0.11 -3.75 5.20
N GLY A 100 -1.05 -4.68 5.45
CA GLY A 100 -2.49 -4.41 5.50
C GLY A 100 -3.16 -4.80 6.83
N ILE A 101 -2.41 -5.38 7.79
CA ILE A 101 -2.96 -5.87 9.06
C ILE A 101 -2.78 -4.81 10.15
N PHE A 102 -3.69 -3.82 10.17
CA PHE A 102 -3.74 -2.73 11.13
C PHE A 102 -5.18 -2.22 11.28
N ASP A 103 -5.48 -1.49 12.35
CA ASP A 103 -6.77 -0.82 12.55
C ASP A 103 -6.84 0.43 11.66
N ARG A 104 -7.35 0.25 10.45
CA ARG A 104 -7.40 1.29 9.42
C ARG A 104 -8.13 2.56 9.89
N LYS A 105 -9.28 2.40 10.53
CA LYS A 105 -10.12 3.56 10.92
C LYS A 105 -9.45 4.41 11.98
N ARG A 106 -8.90 3.77 13.01
CA ARG A 106 -8.20 4.50 14.08
C ARG A 106 -6.90 5.13 13.57
N LEU A 107 -6.13 4.40 12.76
CA LEU A 107 -4.88 4.91 12.20
C LEU A 107 -5.13 6.07 11.22
N GLN A 108 -6.17 6.00 10.40
CA GLN A 108 -6.56 7.08 9.50
C GLN A 108 -6.88 8.38 10.26
N ALA A 109 -7.59 8.27 11.38
CA ALA A 109 -7.88 9.41 12.26
C ALA A 109 -6.59 9.95 12.93
N TYR A 110 -5.70 9.08 13.41
CA TYR A 110 -4.45 9.48 14.03
C TYR A 110 -3.50 10.21 13.05
N LEU A 111 -3.45 9.76 11.80
CA LEU A 111 -2.64 10.38 10.74
C LEU A 111 -3.33 11.61 10.10
N GLU A 112 -4.50 11.99 10.58
CA GLU A 112 -5.28 13.13 10.05
C GLU A 112 -5.48 13.05 8.52
N VAL A 113 -5.73 11.83 8.03
CA VAL A 113 -5.96 11.61 6.59
C VAL A 113 -7.19 12.41 6.16
N PRO A 114 -7.11 13.23 5.08
CA PRO A 114 -8.24 14.03 4.60
C PRO A 114 -9.51 13.20 4.40
N GLU A 115 -10.67 13.80 4.65
CA GLU A 115 -11.97 13.11 4.57
C GLU A 115 -12.28 12.54 3.19
N ASP A 116 -11.77 13.17 2.13
CA ASP A 116 -11.91 12.69 0.75
C ASP A 116 -10.95 11.55 0.39
N GLN A 117 -10.09 11.13 1.33
CA GLN A 117 -9.15 10.03 1.16
C GLN A 117 -9.46 8.84 2.05
N GLU A 118 -8.91 7.69 1.67
CA GLU A 118 -8.94 6.47 2.47
C GLU A 118 -7.53 5.88 2.58
N LEU A 119 -7.16 5.45 3.79
CA LEU A 119 -5.90 4.74 4.03
C LEU A 119 -6.00 3.31 3.49
N MET A 120 -5.08 2.94 2.60
CA MET A 120 -5.08 1.63 1.95
C MET A 120 -4.08 0.66 2.57
N ALA A 121 -2.83 1.07 2.67
CA ALA A 121 -1.74 0.21 3.12
C ALA A 121 -0.66 1.02 3.83
N LEU A 122 0.16 0.33 4.62
CA LEU A 122 1.44 0.83 5.10
C LEU A 122 2.56 0.17 4.31
N ILE A 123 3.60 0.92 3.96
CA ILE A 123 4.78 0.41 3.26
C ILE A 123 6.00 0.78 4.10
N ALA A 124 6.62 -0.22 4.73
CA ALA A 124 7.91 -0.03 5.36
C ALA A 124 9.00 0.03 4.30
N VAL A 125 9.91 0.98 4.42
CA VAL A 125 11.02 1.20 3.49
C VAL A 125 12.32 1.27 4.29
N GLY A 126 13.35 0.58 3.82
CA GLY A 126 14.66 0.59 4.50
C GLY A 126 15.75 -0.08 3.68
N TRP A 127 16.95 -0.07 4.21
CA TRP A 127 18.08 -0.77 3.61
C TRP A 127 17.96 -2.27 3.88
N PRO A 128 18.16 -3.14 2.86
CA PRO A 128 18.18 -4.57 3.10
C PRO A 128 19.26 -4.93 4.12
N GLY A 129 18.89 -5.65 5.18
CA GLY A 129 19.89 -6.27 6.07
C GLY A 129 20.65 -7.32 5.29
N GLY A 130 21.98 -7.42 5.49
CA GLY A 130 22.86 -8.29 4.70
C GLY A 130 22.62 -9.81 4.83
N ALA A 131 21.51 -10.27 5.38
CA ALA A 131 21.10 -11.67 5.41
C ALA A 131 20.45 -12.06 4.07
N GLU A 132 20.90 -13.14 3.45
CA GLU A 132 20.21 -13.74 2.30
C GLU A 132 18.79 -14.16 2.72
N LEU A 133 17.79 -13.49 2.16
CA LEU A 133 16.40 -13.86 2.38
C LEU A 133 16.01 -14.98 1.41
N THR A 134 15.62 -16.12 1.95
CA THR A 134 15.04 -17.19 1.14
C THR A 134 13.66 -16.76 0.64
N ALA A 135 13.52 -16.68 -0.67
CA ALA A 135 12.23 -16.35 -1.27
C ALA A 135 11.20 -17.45 -0.94
N PRO A 136 9.97 -17.10 -0.53
CA PRO A 136 8.91 -18.08 -0.33
C PRO A 136 8.60 -18.79 -1.65
N LYS A 137 8.25 -20.09 -1.56
CA LYS A 137 7.90 -20.91 -2.74
C LYS A 137 6.76 -20.23 -3.52
N ARG A 138 6.94 -20.12 -4.82
CA ARG A 138 5.92 -19.63 -5.76
C ARG A 138 5.17 -20.80 -6.40
N LYS A 139 3.95 -20.55 -6.84
CA LYS A 139 3.20 -21.53 -7.65
C LYS A 139 3.85 -21.63 -9.02
N ASP A 140 3.79 -22.83 -9.62
CA ASP A 140 4.29 -23.06 -10.96
C ASP A 140 3.45 -22.31 -11.99
N VAL A 141 4.06 -22.00 -13.14
CA VAL A 141 3.45 -21.21 -14.21
C VAL A 141 2.16 -21.86 -14.71
N ASP A 142 2.12 -23.19 -14.80
CA ASP A 142 0.96 -23.96 -15.26
C ASP A 142 -0.29 -23.79 -14.37
N ILE A 143 -0.09 -23.38 -13.11
CA ILE A 143 -1.20 -23.07 -12.19
C ILE A 143 -1.72 -21.64 -12.42
N LEU A 144 -0.86 -20.76 -12.90
CA LEU A 144 -1.13 -19.32 -13.02
C LEU A 144 -1.55 -18.89 -14.42
N LEU A 145 -1.14 -19.64 -15.44
CA LEU A 145 -1.34 -19.31 -16.85
C LEU A 145 -2.14 -20.42 -17.57
N SER A 146 -3.13 -20.02 -18.32
CA SER A 146 -3.85 -20.90 -19.23
C SER A 146 -3.94 -20.27 -20.63
N TYR A 147 -3.83 -21.11 -21.65
CA TYR A 147 -4.02 -20.74 -23.06
C TYR A 147 -5.43 -21.13 -23.51
N ARG A 148 -6.04 -20.32 -24.36
CA ARG A 148 -7.36 -20.55 -24.95
C ARG A 148 -7.31 -20.35 -26.45
#